data_18ddba9e4effd1053219351ec8c959e1
#
_entry.id   18ddba9e4effd1053219351ec8c959e1
#
_cell.length_a   1.000
_cell.length_b   1.000
_cell.length_c   1.000
_cell.angle_alpha   90.00
_cell.angle_beta   90.00
_cell.angle_gamma   90.00
#
_symmetry.space_group_name_H-M   'P 1'
#
loop_
_entity.id
_entity.type
_entity.pdbx_description
1 polymer ?
#
loop_
_entity_poly.entity_id
_entity_poly.type
_entity_poly.pdbx_seq_one_letter_code
_entity_poly.pdbx_strand_id
1 'polypeptide(L)'
;DRKIIIRIFAIMFISTAIGGVIYQSTTFALPKLFDERLIDIAETASEIGFYAFIVFAVAGIAQLVVGYFADRHSIRSVFGSVALLQICFLALVHNMSGLNSVLVAMIVMMAVFGQIPINDILVGRISSPEWRSRIFAFRYIITFSAMATTLPLVAWVHANWGFGTLFLALAAAAIVTLISVLMLPRTGRITGKPS
;
A
#
# COMPACT_ATOMS: atom_id res chain seq x y z
N ASP A 1 -11.73 26.61 5.47
CA ASP A 1 -12.62 25.67 6.21
C ASP A 1 -11.81 24.68 7.04
N ARG A 2 -11.63 25.00 8.35
CA ARG A 2 -10.86 24.17 9.31
C ARG A 2 -11.33 22.72 9.35
N LYS A 3 -12.65 22.47 9.19
CA LYS A 3 -13.23 21.10 9.16
C LYS A 3 -12.76 20.28 7.97
N ILE A 4 -12.58 20.89 6.81
CA ILE A 4 -12.09 20.22 5.60
C ILE A 4 -10.63 19.80 5.79
N ILE A 5 -9.81 20.70 6.34
CA ILE A 5 -8.39 20.44 6.60
C ILE A 5 -8.24 19.28 7.60
N ILE A 6 -8.93 19.32 8.74
CA ILE A 6 -8.92 18.24 9.74
C ILE A 6 -9.33 16.90 9.11
N ARG A 7 -10.38 16.90 8.28
CA ARG A 7 -10.83 15.70 7.59
C ARG A 7 -9.76 15.14 6.64
N ILE A 8 -9.08 15.98 5.87
CA ILE A 8 -8.02 15.55 4.96
C ILE A 8 -6.85 14.97 5.74
N PHE A 9 -6.44 15.61 6.84
CA PHE A 9 -5.39 15.09 7.71
C PHE A 9 -5.76 13.74 8.34
N ALA A 10 -6.99 13.59 8.84
CA ALA A 10 -7.46 12.33 9.41
C ALA A 10 -7.42 11.19 8.38
N ILE A 11 -7.92 11.44 7.16
CA ILE A 11 -7.88 10.47 6.06
C ILE A 11 -6.44 10.12 5.70
N MET A 12 -5.56 11.10 5.60
CA MET A 12 -4.16 10.90 5.30
C MET A 12 -3.48 10.01 6.36
N PHE A 13 -3.67 10.30 7.66
CA PHE A 13 -3.06 9.53 8.72
C PHE A 13 -3.60 8.09 8.80
N ILE A 14 -4.92 7.90 8.65
CA ILE A 14 -5.53 6.57 8.61
C ILE A 14 -4.99 5.77 7.41
N SER A 15 -5.02 6.34 6.20
CA SER A 15 -4.52 5.66 5.00
C SER A 15 -3.02 5.36 5.07
N THR A 16 -2.24 6.22 5.71
CA THR A 16 -0.81 6.02 5.90
C THR A 16 -0.52 4.91 6.91
N ALA A 17 -1.23 4.84 8.03
CA ALA A 17 -1.07 3.79 9.02
C ALA A 17 -1.43 2.41 8.43
N ILE A 18 -2.60 2.32 7.80
CA ILE A 18 -3.06 1.08 7.13
C ILE A 18 -2.12 0.70 5.99
N GLY A 19 -1.73 1.66 5.16
CA GLY A 19 -0.78 1.45 4.07
C GLY A 19 0.59 0.96 4.56
N GLY A 20 1.06 1.47 5.71
CA GLY A 20 2.28 0.99 6.36
C GLY A 20 2.17 -0.47 6.82
N VAL A 21 1.04 -0.86 7.40
CA VAL A 21 0.77 -2.25 7.78
C VAL A 21 0.72 -3.15 6.55
N ILE A 22 -0.01 -2.76 5.50
CA ILE A 22 -0.10 -3.54 4.24
C ILE A 22 1.29 -3.66 3.60
N TYR A 23 2.01 -2.55 3.48
CA TYR A 23 3.36 -2.53 2.91
C TYR A 23 4.31 -3.48 3.63
N GLN A 24 4.40 -3.35 4.97
CA GLN A 24 5.30 -4.17 5.77
C GLN A 24 4.91 -5.65 5.75
N SER A 25 3.60 -5.94 5.89
CA SER A 25 3.10 -7.32 5.86
C SER A 25 3.41 -7.99 4.52
N THR A 26 3.11 -7.34 3.40
CA THR A 26 3.31 -7.91 2.08
C THR A 26 4.80 -8.06 1.74
N THR A 27 5.60 -7.04 2.06
CA THR A 27 7.05 -7.06 1.81
C THR A 27 7.74 -8.16 2.61
N PHE A 28 7.38 -8.31 3.88
CA PHE A 28 8.00 -9.31 4.76
C PHE A 28 7.50 -10.73 4.48
N ALA A 29 6.21 -10.88 4.16
CA ALA A 29 5.62 -12.18 3.88
C ALA A 29 6.01 -12.75 2.51
N LEU A 30 6.38 -11.92 1.53
CA LEU A 30 6.56 -12.33 0.15
C LEU A 30 7.58 -13.46 -0.06
N PRO A 31 8.81 -13.42 0.50
CA PRO A 31 9.76 -14.52 0.32
C PRO A 31 9.27 -15.84 0.92
N LYS A 32 8.65 -15.78 2.11
CA LYS A 32 8.09 -16.97 2.76
C LYS A 32 6.86 -17.51 2.05
N LEU A 33 6.03 -16.63 1.50
CA LEU A 33 4.92 -17.02 0.64
C LEU A 33 5.40 -17.80 -0.60
N PHE A 34 6.49 -17.34 -1.21
CA PHE A 34 7.07 -18.03 -2.37
C PHE A 34 7.71 -19.36 -1.98
N ASP A 35 8.37 -19.45 -0.84
CA ASP A 35 8.89 -20.69 -0.28
C ASP A 35 7.78 -21.76 -0.13
N GLU A 36 6.58 -21.37 0.29
CA GLU A 36 5.45 -22.27 0.47
C GLU A 36 4.67 -22.58 -0.82
N ARG A 37 4.72 -21.69 -1.82
CA ARG A 37 3.85 -21.81 -3.00
C ARG A 37 4.56 -22.14 -4.30
N LEU A 38 5.90 -22.07 -4.34
CA LEU A 38 6.71 -22.38 -5.52
C LEU A 38 7.47 -23.71 -5.37
N ILE A 39 6.99 -24.63 -4.55
CA ILE A 39 7.66 -25.92 -4.24
C ILE A 39 8.04 -26.69 -5.51
N ASP A 40 7.19 -26.64 -6.54
CA ASP A 40 7.44 -27.34 -7.80
C ASP A 40 8.26 -26.54 -8.82
N ILE A 41 8.65 -25.29 -8.50
CA ILE A 41 9.25 -24.34 -9.45
C ILE A 41 10.58 -23.79 -8.94
N ALA A 42 10.70 -23.58 -7.63
CA ALA A 42 11.88 -23.05 -6.99
C ALA A 42 12.31 -23.98 -5.84
N GLU A 43 13.40 -24.68 -6.04
CA GLU A 43 13.93 -25.68 -5.08
C GLU A 43 14.93 -25.07 -4.08
N THR A 44 15.50 -23.92 -4.44
CA THR A 44 16.54 -23.27 -3.65
C THR A 44 16.13 -21.90 -3.13
N ALA A 45 16.65 -21.50 -1.96
CA ALA A 45 16.44 -20.16 -1.40
C ALA A 45 16.90 -19.04 -2.36
N SER A 46 17.89 -19.31 -3.22
CA SER A 46 18.36 -18.37 -4.24
C SER A 46 17.31 -18.12 -5.33
N GLU A 47 16.64 -19.15 -5.80
CA GLU A 47 15.56 -19.04 -6.79
C GLU A 47 14.35 -18.29 -6.21
N ILE A 48 13.96 -18.63 -4.97
CA ILE A 48 12.91 -17.90 -4.24
C ILE A 48 13.27 -16.42 -4.13
N GLY A 49 14.50 -16.12 -3.75
CA GLY A 49 15.03 -14.77 -3.68
C GLY A 49 15.01 -14.04 -5.03
N PHE A 50 15.29 -14.75 -6.13
CA PHE A 50 15.24 -14.20 -7.47
C PHE A 50 13.81 -13.80 -7.90
N TYR A 51 12.81 -14.66 -7.64
CA TYR A 51 11.41 -14.30 -7.89
C TYR A 51 10.96 -13.09 -7.05
N ALA A 52 11.33 -13.06 -5.77
CA ALA A 52 11.05 -11.92 -4.92
C ALA A 52 11.72 -10.64 -5.43
N PHE A 53 12.99 -10.72 -5.87
CA PHE A 53 13.71 -9.60 -6.47
C PHE A 53 13.00 -9.03 -7.70
N ILE A 54 12.55 -9.90 -8.63
CA ILE A 54 11.81 -9.44 -9.82
C ILE A 54 10.55 -8.69 -9.41
N VAL A 55 9.78 -9.23 -8.47
CA VAL A 55 8.55 -8.60 -7.98
C VAL A 55 8.83 -7.23 -7.38
N PHE A 56 9.86 -7.09 -6.54
CA PHE A 56 10.24 -5.81 -5.95
C PHE A 56 10.77 -4.81 -6.98
N ALA A 57 11.56 -5.28 -7.97
CA ALA A 57 12.08 -4.43 -9.03
C ALA A 57 10.95 -3.82 -9.88
N VAL A 58 9.98 -4.65 -10.28
CA VAL A 58 8.80 -4.18 -11.01
C VAL A 58 7.93 -3.25 -10.16
N ALA A 59 7.75 -3.55 -8.88
CA ALA A 59 7.02 -2.69 -7.95
C ALA A 59 7.72 -1.33 -7.77
N GLY A 60 9.05 -1.30 -7.75
CA GLY A 60 9.83 -0.05 -7.73
C GLY A 60 9.57 0.83 -8.96
N ILE A 61 9.50 0.22 -10.15
CA ILE A 61 9.17 0.94 -11.39
C ILE A 61 7.72 1.46 -11.34
N ALA A 62 6.79 0.69 -10.79
CA ALA A 62 5.39 1.09 -10.66
C ALA A 62 5.20 2.39 -9.85
N GLN A 63 6.08 2.68 -8.87
CA GLN A 63 6.05 3.96 -8.14
C GLN A 63 6.20 5.17 -9.08
N LEU A 64 7.08 5.09 -10.08
CA LEU A 64 7.28 6.17 -11.05
C LEU A 64 6.03 6.38 -11.91
N VAL A 65 5.42 5.28 -12.35
CA VAL A 65 4.19 5.31 -13.14
C VAL A 65 3.04 5.91 -12.34
N VAL A 66 2.83 5.44 -11.12
CA VAL A 66 1.76 5.94 -10.25
C VAL A 66 2.00 7.40 -9.86
N GLY A 67 3.25 7.79 -9.56
CA GLY A 67 3.63 9.17 -9.31
C GLY A 67 3.26 10.10 -10.47
N TYR A 68 3.62 9.70 -11.69
CA TYR A 68 3.27 10.43 -12.90
C TYR A 68 1.74 10.62 -13.07
N PHE A 69 0.96 9.57 -12.82
CA PHE A 69 -0.51 9.68 -12.89
C PHE A 69 -1.07 10.55 -11.77
N ALA A 70 -0.52 10.48 -10.55
CA ALA A 70 -0.96 11.28 -9.41
C ALA A 70 -0.67 12.77 -9.58
N ASP A 71 0.36 13.14 -10.36
CA ASP A 71 0.65 14.53 -10.69
C ASP A 71 -0.32 15.10 -11.73
N ARG A 72 -0.82 14.28 -12.64
CA ARG A 72 -1.65 14.71 -13.78
C ARG A 72 -3.15 14.52 -13.59
N HIS A 73 -3.55 13.63 -12.70
CA HIS A 73 -4.95 13.31 -12.47
C HIS A 73 -5.38 13.65 -11.04
N SER A 74 -6.65 13.48 -10.77
CA SER A 74 -7.19 13.65 -9.42
C SER A 74 -6.56 12.62 -8.47
N ILE A 75 -5.94 13.08 -7.38
CA ILE A 75 -5.39 12.19 -6.34
C ILE A 75 -6.45 11.18 -5.87
N ARG A 76 -7.69 11.62 -5.70
CA ARG A 76 -8.80 10.75 -5.29
C ARG A 76 -9.01 9.60 -6.27
N SER A 77 -8.95 9.85 -7.58
CA SER A 77 -9.14 8.80 -8.61
C SER A 77 -7.96 7.84 -8.62
N VAL A 78 -6.73 8.37 -8.65
CA VAL A 78 -5.52 7.52 -8.68
C VAL A 78 -5.41 6.68 -7.42
N PHE A 79 -5.60 7.30 -6.25
CA PHE A 79 -5.56 6.58 -4.98
C PHE A 79 -6.67 5.54 -4.87
N GLY A 80 -7.90 5.89 -5.30
CA GLY A 80 -9.03 4.96 -5.33
C GLY A 80 -8.76 3.75 -6.23
N SER A 81 -8.17 3.95 -7.41
CA SER A 81 -7.77 2.86 -8.32
C SER A 81 -6.71 1.96 -7.69
N VAL A 82 -5.68 2.54 -7.07
CA VAL A 82 -4.62 1.77 -6.39
C VAL A 82 -5.20 0.97 -5.20
N ALA A 83 -6.07 1.58 -4.38
CA ALA A 83 -6.72 0.87 -3.27
C ALA A 83 -7.64 -0.26 -3.77
N LEU A 84 -8.35 -0.05 -4.86
CA LEU A 84 -9.19 -1.09 -5.47
C LEU A 84 -8.35 -2.26 -5.99
N LEU A 85 -7.22 -1.99 -6.67
CA LEU A 85 -6.28 -3.02 -7.07
C LEU A 85 -5.74 -3.79 -5.87
N GLN A 86 -5.38 -3.11 -4.78
CA GLN A 86 -4.97 -3.79 -3.54
C GLN A 86 -6.05 -4.74 -3.03
N ILE A 87 -7.29 -4.30 -2.92
CA ILE A 87 -8.41 -5.15 -2.44
C ILE A 87 -8.56 -6.39 -3.31
N CYS A 88 -8.68 -6.21 -4.63
CA CYS A 88 -8.93 -7.30 -5.56
C CYS A 88 -7.78 -8.33 -5.55
N PHE A 89 -6.55 -7.86 -5.65
CA PHE A 89 -5.41 -8.76 -5.82
C PHE A 89 -4.88 -9.33 -4.50
N LEU A 90 -5.03 -8.64 -3.35
CA LEU A 90 -4.82 -9.25 -2.04
C LEU A 90 -5.81 -10.38 -1.77
N ALA A 91 -7.07 -10.20 -2.17
CA ALA A 91 -8.06 -11.27 -2.07
C ALA A 91 -7.77 -12.44 -3.03
N LEU A 92 -7.25 -12.16 -4.23
CA LEU A 92 -6.89 -13.20 -5.21
C LEU A 92 -5.67 -14.02 -4.77
N VAL A 93 -4.65 -13.38 -4.22
CA VAL A 93 -3.42 -14.08 -3.81
C VAL A 93 -3.67 -15.12 -2.71
N HIS A 94 -4.80 -15.01 -1.98
CA HIS A 94 -5.21 -15.97 -0.96
C HIS A 94 -5.15 -17.45 -1.42
N ASN A 95 -5.61 -17.75 -2.64
CA ASN A 95 -5.71 -19.12 -3.17
C ASN A 95 -4.75 -19.44 -4.32
N MET A 96 -3.83 -18.55 -4.67
CA MET A 96 -2.92 -18.77 -5.79
C MET A 96 -1.72 -19.63 -5.40
N SER A 97 -1.30 -20.51 -6.31
CA SER A 97 -0.11 -21.36 -6.19
C SER A 97 0.72 -21.31 -7.47
N GLY A 98 1.95 -21.79 -7.42
CA GLY A 98 2.85 -21.83 -8.56
C GLY A 98 3.10 -20.44 -9.15
N LEU A 99 3.37 -20.36 -10.43
CA LEU A 99 3.70 -19.12 -11.15
C LEU A 99 2.58 -18.05 -11.07
N ASN A 100 1.33 -18.48 -10.94
CA ASN A 100 0.20 -17.56 -10.79
C ASN A 100 0.31 -16.77 -9.48
N SER A 101 0.86 -17.34 -8.43
CA SER A 101 1.12 -16.62 -7.17
C SER A 101 2.13 -15.48 -7.36
N VAL A 102 3.15 -15.67 -8.20
CA VAL A 102 4.15 -14.63 -8.53
C VAL A 102 3.49 -13.49 -9.32
N LEU A 103 2.68 -13.82 -10.34
CA LEU A 103 2.01 -12.80 -11.16
C LEU A 103 1.03 -11.96 -10.35
N VAL A 104 0.23 -12.60 -9.50
CA VAL A 104 -0.73 -11.89 -8.64
C VAL A 104 0.01 -11.07 -7.57
N ALA A 105 1.05 -11.64 -6.94
CA ALA A 105 1.88 -10.92 -5.98
C ALA A 105 2.57 -9.70 -6.61
N MET A 106 3.00 -9.79 -7.87
CA MET A 106 3.58 -8.67 -8.60
C MET A 106 2.59 -7.50 -8.71
N ILE A 107 1.34 -7.76 -9.06
CA ILE A 107 0.30 -6.72 -9.14
C ILE A 107 -0.02 -6.15 -7.75
N VAL A 108 -0.09 -7.00 -6.71
CA VAL A 108 -0.22 -6.55 -5.32
C VAL A 108 0.89 -5.58 -4.96
N MET A 109 2.14 -5.97 -5.21
CA MET A 109 3.30 -5.16 -4.84
C MET A 109 3.40 -3.87 -5.65
N MET A 110 3.02 -3.88 -6.94
CA MET A 110 2.90 -2.65 -7.74
C MET A 110 1.90 -1.66 -7.13
N ALA A 111 0.73 -2.15 -6.69
CA ALA A 111 -0.28 -1.31 -6.06
C ALA A 111 0.16 -0.83 -4.67
N VAL A 112 0.81 -1.69 -3.87
CA VAL A 112 1.31 -1.35 -2.53
C VAL A 112 2.41 -0.29 -2.61
N PHE A 113 3.39 -0.46 -3.48
CA PHE A 113 4.46 0.52 -3.70
C PHE A 113 3.95 1.81 -4.35
N GLY A 114 2.97 1.71 -5.25
CA GLY A 114 2.32 2.86 -5.88
C GLY A 114 1.59 3.78 -4.91
N GLN A 115 1.19 3.30 -3.74
CA GLN A 115 0.57 4.13 -2.69
C GLN A 115 1.56 5.12 -2.05
N ILE A 116 2.86 4.83 -2.07
CA ILE A 116 3.90 5.67 -1.43
C ILE A 116 3.91 7.08 -2.02
N PRO A 117 4.13 7.28 -3.35
CA PRO A 117 4.17 8.60 -3.95
C PRO A 117 2.83 9.35 -3.82
N ILE A 118 1.70 8.65 -3.81
CA ILE A 118 0.38 9.28 -3.62
C ILE A 118 0.30 9.96 -2.24
N ASN A 119 0.74 9.28 -1.19
CA ASN A 119 0.76 9.83 0.16
C ASN A 119 1.72 11.02 0.26
N ASP A 120 2.87 10.99 -0.41
CA ASP A 120 3.84 12.07 -0.43
C ASP A 120 3.30 13.32 -1.14
N ILE A 121 2.67 13.13 -2.31
CA ILE A 121 2.02 14.20 -3.06
C ILE A 121 0.86 14.80 -2.24
N LEU A 122 0.08 13.97 -1.55
CA LEU A 122 -1.02 14.45 -0.73
C LEU A 122 -0.51 15.36 0.40
N VAL A 123 0.53 14.94 1.13
CA VAL A 123 1.19 15.80 2.15
C VAL A 123 1.69 17.09 1.52
N GLY A 124 2.36 17.02 0.37
CA GLY A 124 2.88 18.19 -0.33
C GLY A 124 1.81 19.21 -0.72
N ARG A 125 0.60 18.73 -1.08
CA ARG A 125 -0.52 19.61 -1.53
C ARG A 125 -1.30 20.25 -0.38
N ILE A 126 -1.35 19.64 0.79
CA ILE A 126 -2.17 20.12 1.93
C ILE A 126 -1.37 20.87 2.98
N SER A 127 -0.04 20.75 2.98
CA SER A 127 0.83 21.38 3.96
C SER A 127 1.41 22.70 3.43
N SER A 128 1.37 23.75 4.29
CA SER A 128 2.14 24.97 4.02
C SER A 128 3.65 24.70 4.12
N PRO A 129 4.49 25.50 3.43
CA PRO A 129 5.94 25.29 3.43
C PRO A 129 6.54 25.20 4.83
N GLU A 130 6.04 26.02 5.79
CA GLU A 130 6.57 26.11 7.16
C GLU A 130 6.25 24.84 7.99
N TRP A 131 5.15 24.15 7.72
CA TRP A 131 4.70 22.98 8.47
C TRP A 131 5.00 21.66 7.77
N ARG A 132 5.42 21.70 6.50
CA ARG A 132 5.59 20.50 5.65
C ARG A 132 6.53 19.48 6.27
N SER A 133 7.70 19.87 6.75
CA SER A 133 8.67 18.97 7.37
C SER A 133 8.13 18.31 8.64
N ARG A 134 7.39 19.07 9.47
CA ARG A 134 6.76 18.53 10.68
C ARG A 134 5.67 17.50 10.36
N ILE A 135 4.85 17.77 9.33
CA ILE A 135 3.79 16.84 8.88
C ILE A 135 4.42 15.56 8.33
N PHE A 136 5.49 15.66 7.54
CA PHE A 136 6.25 14.48 7.10
C PHE A 136 6.81 13.70 8.29
N ALA A 137 7.42 14.37 9.26
CA ALA A 137 7.95 13.72 10.47
C ALA A 137 6.86 12.96 11.24
N PHE A 138 5.70 13.58 11.49
CA PHE A 138 4.55 12.93 12.12
C PHE A 138 4.05 11.72 11.31
N ARG A 139 3.95 11.86 10.01
CA ARG A 139 3.54 10.77 9.12
C ARG A 139 4.53 9.60 9.23
N TYR A 140 5.83 9.87 9.19
CA TYR A 140 6.83 8.80 9.31
C TYR A 140 6.80 8.13 10.69
N ILE A 141 6.59 8.87 11.78
CA ILE A 141 6.42 8.27 13.11
C ILE A 141 5.25 7.29 13.11
N ILE A 142 4.08 7.69 12.57
CA ILE A 142 2.89 6.82 12.49
C ILE A 142 3.19 5.59 11.60
N THR A 143 3.79 5.81 10.43
CA THR A 143 4.12 4.71 9.52
C THR A 143 5.07 3.71 10.17
N PHE A 144 6.19 4.17 10.72
CA PHE A 144 7.19 3.27 11.32
C PHE A 144 6.66 2.58 12.58
N SER A 145 5.84 3.26 13.40
CA SER A 145 5.20 2.62 14.54
C SER A 145 4.24 1.51 14.11
N ALA A 146 3.42 1.76 13.08
CA ALA A 146 2.55 0.75 12.49
C ALA A 146 3.35 -0.42 11.90
N MET A 147 4.43 -0.13 11.17
CA MET A 147 5.31 -1.15 10.58
C MET A 147 5.99 -1.99 11.66
N ALA A 148 6.46 -1.40 12.76
CA ALA A 148 7.12 -2.13 13.84
C ALA A 148 6.19 -3.15 14.51
N THR A 149 4.90 -2.82 14.68
CA THR A 149 3.91 -3.73 15.24
C THR A 149 3.48 -4.83 14.27
N THR A 150 3.74 -4.66 12.98
CA THR A 150 3.31 -5.57 11.93
C THR A 150 4.06 -6.91 11.96
N LEU A 151 5.37 -6.92 12.26
CA LEU A 151 6.17 -8.14 12.23
C LEU A 151 5.65 -9.23 13.18
N PRO A 152 5.43 -8.96 14.48
CA PRO A 152 4.87 -9.96 15.39
C PRO A 152 3.42 -10.33 14.99
N LEU A 153 2.64 -9.40 14.46
CA LEU A 153 1.29 -9.65 14.00
C LEU A 153 1.27 -10.63 12.80
N VAL A 154 2.12 -10.40 11.80
CA VAL A 154 2.25 -11.28 10.62
C VAL A 154 2.68 -12.68 11.05
N ALA A 155 3.69 -12.78 11.91
CA ALA A 155 4.18 -14.06 12.42
C ALA A 155 3.08 -14.82 13.16
N TRP A 156 2.32 -14.13 14.01
CA TRP A 156 1.23 -14.73 14.78
C TRP A 156 0.05 -15.17 13.89
N VAL A 157 -0.38 -14.33 12.95
CA VAL A 157 -1.47 -14.68 12.02
C VAL A 157 -1.06 -15.85 11.13
N HIS A 158 0.18 -15.82 10.60
CA HIS A 158 0.68 -16.91 9.77
C HIS A 158 0.76 -18.24 10.53
N ALA A 159 1.27 -18.22 11.77
CA ALA A 159 1.41 -19.43 12.58
C ALA A 159 0.06 -20.07 12.96
N ASN A 160 -1.00 -19.27 13.13
CA ASN A 160 -2.31 -19.80 13.58
C ASN A 160 -3.28 -20.05 12.41
N TRP A 161 -3.22 -19.26 11.32
CA TRP A 161 -4.22 -19.29 10.25
C TRP A 161 -3.63 -19.26 8.83
N GLY A 162 -2.32 -19.21 8.69
CA GLY A 162 -1.63 -19.19 7.40
C GLY A 162 -1.71 -17.87 6.63
N PHE A 163 -1.01 -17.83 5.49
CA PHE A 163 -0.95 -16.63 4.63
C PHE A 163 -2.30 -16.27 4.01
N GLY A 164 -3.17 -17.25 3.72
CA GLY A 164 -4.48 -16.97 3.15
C GLY A 164 -5.29 -16.00 4.01
N THR A 165 -5.38 -16.26 5.31
CA THR A 165 -6.08 -15.39 6.27
C THR A 165 -5.40 -14.03 6.40
N LEU A 166 -4.07 -13.99 6.40
CA LEU A 166 -3.31 -12.74 6.43
C LEU A 166 -3.71 -11.85 5.25
N PHE A 167 -3.66 -12.37 4.02
CA PHE A 167 -3.98 -11.58 2.83
C PHE A 167 -5.43 -11.13 2.76
N LEU A 168 -6.39 -11.94 3.25
CA LEU A 168 -7.79 -11.51 3.38
C LEU A 168 -7.96 -10.40 4.42
N ALA A 169 -7.25 -10.47 5.54
CA ALA A 169 -7.26 -9.39 6.54
C ALA A 169 -6.67 -8.08 5.97
N LEU A 170 -5.58 -8.17 5.17
CA LEU A 170 -5.01 -7.01 4.49
C LEU A 170 -5.94 -6.45 3.41
N ALA A 171 -6.68 -7.30 2.69
CA ALA A 171 -7.71 -6.87 1.75
C ALA A 171 -8.83 -6.11 2.47
N ALA A 172 -9.29 -6.61 3.63
CA ALA A 172 -10.27 -5.90 4.46
C ALA A 172 -9.74 -4.53 4.96
N ALA A 173 -8.46 -4.47 5.36
CA ALA A 173 -7.82 -3.20 5.71
C ALA A 173 -7.74 -2.23 4.51
N ALA A 174 -7.48 -2.73 3.30
CA ALA A 174 -7.49 -1.92 2.08
C ALA A 174 -8.88 -1.36 1.75
N ILE A 175 -9.98 -2.04 2.12
CA ILE A 175 -11.34 -1.50 2.01
C ILE A 175 -11.50 -0.24 2.87
N VAL A 176 -10.97 -0.24 4.09
CA VAL A 176 -11.00 0.95 4.95
C VAL A 176 -10.22 2.11 4.31
N THR A 177 -9.08 1.81 3.68
CA THR A 177 -8.33 2.81 2.90
C THR A 177 -9.17 3.36 1.75
N LEU A 178 -9.82 2.51 0.96
CA LEU A 178 -10.68 2.93 -0.15
C LEU A 178 -11.83 3.82 0.32
N ILE A 179 -12.54 3.43 1.36
CA ILE A 179 -13.63 4.23 1.95
C ILE A 179 -13.10 5.61 2.38
N SER A 180 -11.96 5.63 3.08
CA SER A 180 -11.32 6.87 3.51
C SER A 180 -10.97 7.78 2.33
N VAL A 181 -10.41 7.21 1.26
CA VAL A 181 -10.05 7.94 0.03
C VAL A 181 -11.28 8.48 -0.70
N LEU A 182 -12.37 7.71 -0.76
CA LEU A 182 -13.63 8.17 -1.34
C LEU A 182 -14.26 9.35 -0.58
N MET A 183 -13.88 9.53 0.69
CA MET A 183 -14.27 10.68 1.49
C MET A 183 -13.42 11.94 1.23
N LEU A 184 -12.31 11.85 0.45
CA LEU A 184 -11.53 13.02 0.06
C LEU A 184 -12.37 14.00 -0.78
N PRO A 185 -12.28 15.32 -0.52
CA PRO A 185 -12.95 16.31 -1.35
C PRO A 185 -12.39 16.29 -2.78
N ARG A 186 -13.23 16.60 -3.75
CA ARG A 186 -12.78 16.73 -5.16
C ARG A 186 -11.77 17.86 -5.29
N THR A 187 -10.77 17.69 -6.13
CA THR A 187 -9.52 18.47 -6.23
C THR A 187 -9.75 19.99 -6.42
N GLY A 188 -10.84 20.43 -7.03
CA GLY A 188 -11.16 21.86 -7.19
C GLY A 188 -11.38 22.64 -5.90
N ARG A 189 -11.59 21.97 -4.78
CA ARG A 189 -11.75 22.62 -3.45
C ARG A 189 -10.48 22.69 -2.63
N ILE A 190 -9.43 21.97 -3.03
CA ILE A 190 -8.16 21.91 -2.28
C ILE A 190 -7.21 23.03 -2.70
N THR A 191 -7.24 23.46 -3.96
CA THR A 191 -6.31 24.44 -4.52
C THR A 191 -6.83 25.86 -4.60
N GLY A 192 -8.10 26.12 -4.21
CA GLY A 192 -8.70 27.46 -4.30
C GLY A 192 -8.78 28.04 -5.74
N LYS A 193 -8.46 27.26 -6.77
CA LYS A 193 -8.65 27.66 -8.17
C LYS A 193 -10.09 27.28 -8.59
N PRO A 194 -10.87 28.24 -9.12
CA PRO A 194 -12.13 27.93 -9.77
C PRO A 194 -11.86 27.04 -10.98
N SER A 195 -12.69 26.03 -11.17
CA SER A 195 -12.72 25.12 -12.32
C SER A 195 -12.95 25.85 -13.61
#